data_dfc4130d79d95ccb3c6c62a299fc99be
#
_entry.id   dfc4130d79d95ccb3c6c62a299fc99be
#
_cell.length_a   1.000
_cell.length_b   1.000
_cell.length_c   1.000
_cell.angle_alpha   90.00
_cell.angle_beta   90.00
_cell.angle_gamma   90.00
#
_symmetry.space_group_name_H-M   'P 1'
#
loop_
_entity.id
_entity.type
_entity.pdbx_description
1 polymer ?
#
loop_
_entity_poly.entity_id
_entity_poly.type
_entity_poly.pdbx_seq_one_letter_code
_entity_poly.pdbx_strand_id
1 'polypeptide(L)'
;MIMPSEYADSGDGFSKYFEILPAISDSEKAAAFRIRHSVYCEDLEWESTRADGMEMDAYDAHALHCLIRSRASGDFIGCVRLILTEPGDPHAPLPFEQTCGPALHRTLVDPAKMPRDRIAEVSRLAIVGQYRRRRGEKHTPAGSVQDSEPGNTEQPRFAWLLIGLYMGVFAIAARHGLEHLFLLSEPRLARHLN
;
A
#
# COMPACT_ATOMS: atom_id res chain seq x y z
N MET A 1 24.80 12.19 -2.96
CA MET A 1 24.71 10.83 -3.51
C MET A 1 23.95 10.95 -4.82
N ILE A 2 24.66 10.77 -5.95
CA ILE A 2 24.12 11.00 -7.32
C ILE A 2 23.35 9.74 -7.69
N MET A 3 22.03 9.88 -7.93
CA MET A 3 21.20 8.79 -8.46
C MET A 3 21.66 8.43 -9.88
N PRO A 4 21.78 7.14 -10.24
CA PRO A 4 22.10 6.74 -11.61
C PRO A 4 21.03 7.23 -12.60
N SER A 5 21.44 7.70 -13.76
CA SER A 5 20.57 8.29 -14.80
C SER A 5 19.50 7.36 -15.36
N GLU A 6 19.58 6.06 -15.13
CA GLU A 6 18.59 5.06 -15.53
C GLU A 6 17.26 5.17 -14.77
N TYR A 7 17.23 5.81 -13.60
CA TYR A 7 15.99 6.03 -12.84
C TYR A 7 15.24 7.32 -13.23
N ALA A 8 15.88 8.25 -13.89
CA ALA A 8 15.25 9.50 -14.33
C ALA A 8 14.24 9.28 -15.47
N ASP A 9 14.47 8.29 -16.33
CA ASP A 9 13.58 7.94 -17.46
C ASP A 9 12.33 7.15 -17.02
N SER A 10 12.37 6.54 -15.85
CA SER A 10 11.27 5.76 -15.28
C SER A 10 10.10 6.63 -14.76
N GLY A 11 10.37 7.84 -14.32
CA GLY A 11 9.37 8.77 -13.79
C GLY A 11 8.41 9.31 -14.86
N ASP A 12 8.91 9.62 -16.03
CA ASP A 12 8.12 10.14 -17.14
C ASP A 12 7.18 9.07 -17.72
N GLY A 13 7.59 7.82 -17.74
CA GLY A 13 6.77 6.69 -18.20
C GLY A 13 5.57 6.40 -17.30
N PHE A 14 5.77 6.41 -15.97
CA PHE A 14 4.69 6.13 -15.01
C PHE A 14 3.62 7.22 -15.00
N SER A 15 4.04 8.49 -14.90
CA SER A 15 3.15 9.65 -14.83
C SER A 15 2.29 9.85 -16.09
N LYS A 16 2.71 9.30 -17.22
CA LYS A 16 1.92 9.27 -18.45
C LYS A 16 0.65 8.43 -18.32
N TYR A 17 0.71 7.33 -17.59
CA TYR A 17 -0.38 6.34 -17.48
C TYR A 17 -1.12 6.41 -16.15
N PHE A 18 -0.46 6.82 -15.08
CA PHE A 18 -1.00 6.77 -13.73
C PHE A 18 -0.78 8.06 -12.96
N GLU A 19 -1.62 8.24 -11.97
CA GLU A 19 -1.52 9.31 -11.00
C GLU A 19 -1.61 8.73 -9.60
N ILE A 20 -0.72 9.19 -8.71
CA ILE A 20 -0.71 8.82 -7.29
C ILE A 20 -1.23 10.02 -6.50
N LEU A 21 -2.19 9.79 -5.63
CA LEU A 21 -2.81 10.85 -4.84
C LEU A 21 -3.22 10.37 -3.45
N PRO A 22 -3.16 11.25 -2.43
CA PRO A 22 -3.79 10.97 -1.14
C PRO A 22 -5.31 10.99 -1.29
N ALA A 23 -6.01 10.08 -0.60
CA ALA A 23 -7.46 10.10 -0.51
C ALA A 23 -7.89 11.08 0.60
N ILE A 24 -8.29 12.29 0.22
CA ILE A 24 -8.64 13.37 1.14
C ILE A 24 -10.16 13.43 1.35
N SER A 25 -10.92 13.35 0.27
CA SER A 25 -12.39 13.41 0.30
C SER A 25 -13.00 12.07 0.72
N ASP A 26 -14.23 12.11 1.24
CA ASP A 26 -14.97 10.89 1.59
C ASP A 26 -15.20 9.98 0.38
N SER A 27 -15.37 10.56 -0.81
CA SER A 27 -15.51 9.80 -2.06
C SER A 27 -14.21 9.06 -2.45
N GLU A 28 -13.05 9.65 -2.22
CA GLU A 28 -11.75 9.01 -2.45
C GLU A 28 -11.47 7.93 -1.41
N LYS A 29 -11.78 8.17 -0.14
CA LYS A 29 -11.70 7.14 0.90
C LYS A 29 -12.63 5.97 0.60
N ALA A 30 -13.86 6.25 0.18
CA ALA A 30 -14.80 5.20 -0.25
C ALA A 30 -14.27 4.42 -1.46
N ALA A 31 -13.54 5.05 -2.38
CA ALA A 31 -12.89 4.33 -3.47
C ALA A 31 -11.80 3.37 -2.96
N ALA A 32 -10.98 3.79 -1.99
CA ALA A 32 -10.02 2.89 -1.36
C ALA A 32 -10.70 1.69 -0.71
N PHE A 33 -11.82 1.91 0.02
CA PHE A 33 -12.57 0.83 0.68
C PHE A 33 -13.21 -0.15 -0.32
N ARG A 34 -13.68 0.34 -1.48
CA ARG A 34 -14.20 -0.53 -2.55
C ARG A 34 -13.10 -1.36 -3.21
N ILE A 35 -11.93 -0.76 -3.47
CA ILE A 35 -10.77 -1.50 -3.98
C ILE A 35 -10.38 -2.62 -3.00
N ARG A 36 -10.33 -2.32 -1.71
CA ARG A 36 -10.03 -3.30 -0.66
C ARG A 36 -11.08 -4.41 -0.63
N HIS A 37 -12.37 -4.08 -0.71
CA HIS A 37 -13.45 -5.06 -0.79
C HIS A 37 -13.29 -5.97 -2.01
N SER A 38 -13.11 -5.40 -3.20
CA SER A 38 -12.91 -6.20 -4.42
C SER A 38 -11.70 -7.14 -4.31
N VAL A 39 -10.61 -6.69 -3.68
CA VAL A 39 -9.40 -7.50 -3.59
C VAL A 39 -9.44 -8.49 -2.44
N TYR A 40 -9.76 -8.04 -1.21
CA TYR A 40 -9.67 -8.87 -0.02
C TYR A 40 -10.90 -9.74 0.22
N CYS A 41 -12.10 -9.26 -0.14
CA CYS A 41 -13.33 -9.99 0.09
C CYS A 41 -13.77 -10.84 -1.13
N GLU A 42 -13.66 -10.28 -2.36
CA GLU A 42 -14.16 -10.97 -3.55
C GLU A 42 -13.07 -11.80 -4.26
N ASP A 43 -11.87 -11.23 -4.46
CA ASP A 43 -10.81 -11.90 -5.21
C ASP A 43 -10.03 -12.93 -4.39
N LEU A 44 -9.71 -12.62 -3.14
CA LEU A 44 -8.85 -13.42 -2.27
C LEU A 44 -9.64 -14.18 -1.19
N GLU A 45 -10.86 -13.76 -0.90
CA GLU A 45 -11.72 -14.37 0.14
C GLU A 45 -11.05 -14.40 1.54
N TRP A 46 -10.17 -13.42 1.82
CA TRP A 46 -9.50 -13.30 3.12
C TRP A 46 -10.35 -12.57 4.16
N GLU A 47 -11.25 -11.72 3.71
CA GLU A 47 -12.18 -10.98 4.54
C GLU A 47 -13.62 -11.27 4.10
N SER A 48 -14.57 -11.15 5.01
CA SER A 48 -15.98 -11.36 4.71
C SER A 48 -16.52 -10.28 3.77
N THR A 49 -17.33 -10.69 2.80
CA THR A 49 -18.03 -9.73 1.93
C THR A 49 -19.03 -8.90 2.73
N ARG A 50 -19.21 -7.64 2.33
CA ARG A 50 -20.12 -6.69 2.95
C ARG A 50 -21.14 -6.19 1.94
N ALA A 51 -22.37 -5.99 2.38
CA ALA A 51 -23.47 -5.54 1.52
C ALA A 51 -23.24 -4.13 0.94
N ASP A 52 -22.45 -3.29 1.64
CA ASP A 52 -22.08 -1.94 1.20
C ASP A 52 -20.92 -1.94 0.18
N GLY A 53 -20.31 -3.11 -0.08
CA GLY A 53 -19.17 -3.24 -0.99
C GLY A 53 -17.91 -2.50 -0.52
N MET A 54 -17.77 -2.25 0.78
CA MET A 54 -16.63 -1.54 1.37
C MET A 54 -15.96 -2.37 2.46
N GLU A 55 -14.68 -2.64 2.34
CA GLU A 55 -13.87 -3.26 3.41
C GLU A 55 -13.29 -2.15 4.27
N MET A 56 -13.68 -2.14 5.54
CA MET A 56 -13.28 -1.16 6.55
C MET A 56 -13.10 -1.84 7.90
N ASP A 57 -12.18 -1.29 8.70
CA ASP A 57 -11.96 -1.67 10.10
C ASP A 57 -11.85 -0.43 11.01
N ALA A 58 -11.68 -0.65 12.32
CA ALA A 58 -11.60 0.44 13.31
C ALA A 58 -10.39 1.36 13.08
N TYR A 59 -9.32 0.88 12.49
CA TYR A 59 -8.10 1.66 12.25
C TYR A 59 -8.27 2.70 11.14
N ASP A 60 -9.29 2.58 10.29
CA ASP A 60 -9.56 3.56 9.24
C ASP A 60 -9.95 4.94 9.78
N ALA A 61 -10.38 5.02 11.04
CA ALA A 61 -10.71 6.27 11.72
C ALA A 61 -9.51 7.22 11.90
N HIS A 62 -8.29 6.67 11.99
CA HIS A 62 -7.04 7.43 12.15
C HIS A 62 -5.98 7.02 11.13
N ALA A 63 -6.43 6.65 9.93
CA ALA A 63 -5.55 6.26 8.84
C ALA A 63 -5.57 7.26 7.69
N LEU A 64 -4.45 7.30 6.97
CA LEU A 64 -4.30 7.99 5.71
C LEU A 64 -4.31 6.96 4.57
N HIS A 65 -4.89 7.33 3.43
CA HIS A 65 -4.95 6.43 2.28
C HIS A 65 -4.28 7.06 1.08
N CYS A 66 -3.55 6.23 0.32
CA CYS A 66 -2.99 6.59 -0.97
C CYS A 66 -3.68 5.78 -2.06
N LEU A 67 -3.97 6.42 -3.18
CA LEU A 67 -4.63 5.84 -4.34
C LEU A 67 -3.75 5.93 -5.58
N ILE A 68 -3.90 4.96 -6.47
CA ILE A 68 -3.46 5.09 -7.87
C ILE A 68 -4.68 5.20 -8.76
N ARG A 69 -4.67 6.18 -9.65
CA ARG A 69 -5.68 6.39 -10.68
C ARG A 69 -5.08 6.13 -12.06
N SER A 70 -5.80 5.37 -12.90
CA SER A 70 -5.48 5.23 -14.32
C SER A 70 -5.88 6.50 -15.05
N ARG A 71 -4.95 7.11 -15.79
CA ARG A 71 -5.25 8.29 -16.61
C ARG A 71 -6.09 7.96 -17.84
N ALA A 72 -6.02 6.73 -18.31
CA ALA A 72 -6.76 6.29 -19.49
C ALA A 72 -8.26 6.13 -19.21
N SER A 73 -8.62 5.52 -18.07
CA SER A 73 -10.03 5.28 -17.68
C SER A 73 -10.56 6.30 -16.67
N GLY A 74 -9.69 6.97 -15.92
CA GLY A 74 -10.07 7.81 -14.78
C GLY A 74 -10.35 7.04 -13.50
N ASP A 75 -10.32 5.69 -13.54
CA ASP A 75 -10.67 4.85 -12.40
C ASP A 75 -9.52 4.75 -11.39
N PHE A 76 -9.87 4.58 -10.13
CA PHE A 76 -8.93 4.17 -9.10
C PHE A 76 -8.69 2.65 -9.20
N ILE A 77 -7.41 2.27 -9.29
CA ILE A 77 -6.99 0.89 -9.60
C ILE A 77 -6.15 0.24 -8.51
N GLY A 78 -5.77 0.98 -7.50
CA GLY A 78 -5.02 0.49 -6.36
C GLY A 78 -5.04 1.46 -5.20
N CYS A 79 -4.79 0.91 -4.01
CA CYS A 79 -4.71 1.68 -2.77
C CYS A 79 -3.70 1.08 -1.80
N VAL A 80 -3.29 1.90 -0.83
CA VAL A 80 -2.53 1.48 0.35
C VAL A 80 -2.94 2.35 1.52
N ARG A 81 -2.93 1.80 2.72
CA ARG A 81 -3.27 2.47 3.97
C ARG A 81 -2.05 2.69 4.83
N LEU A 82 -1.99 3.84 5.47
CA LEU A 82 -1.02 4.23 6.49
C LEU A 82 -1.76 4.50 7.80
N ILE A 83 -1.65 3.59 8.78
CA ILE A 83 -2.28 3.70 10.08
C ILE A 83 -1.38 4.52 10.99
N LEU A 84 -1.91 5.62 11.51
CA LEU A 84 -1.25 6.45 12.51
C LEU A 84 -1.52 5.90 13.91
N THR A 85 -0.74 6.34 14.89
CA THR A 85 -1.08 6.10 16.29
C THR A 85 -2.39 6.82 16.64
N GLU A 86 -3.17 6.25 17.55
CA GLU A 86 -4.48 6.78 17.90
C GLU A 86 -4.34 8.16 18.59
N PRO A 87 -5.02 9.21 18.08
CA PRO A 87 -4.87 10.56 18.65
C PRO A 87 -5.30 10.69 20.12
N GLY A 88 -6.26 9.86 20.53
CA GLY A 88 -6.79 9.84 21.92
C GLY A 88 -5.96 9.00 22.88
N ASP A 89 -5.18 8.03 22.37
CA ASP A 89 -4.28 7.17 23.14
C ASP A 89 -3.01 6.87 22.32
N PRO A 90 -2.00 7.75 22.37
CA PRO A 90 -0.74 7.54 21.65
C PRO A 90 0.00 6.27 22.06
N HIS A 91 -0.34 5.66 23.20
CA HIS A 91 0.26 4.41 23.67
C HIS A 91 -0.50 3.17 23.18
N ALA A 92 -1.68 3.33 22.57
CA ALA A 92 -2.38 2.23 21.93
C ALA A 92 -1.46 1.55 20.90
N PRO A 93 -1.38 0.22 20.91
CA PRO A 93 -0.50 -0.49 20.00
C PRO A 93 -1.03 -0.41 18.55
N LEU A 94 -0.14 -0.24 17.59
CA LEU A 94 -0.45 -0.43 16.16
C LEU A 94 -0.79 -1.90 15.90
N PRO A 95 -1.53 -2.23 14.82
CA PRO A 95 -1.94 -3.60 14.52
C PRO A 95 -0.78 -4.61 14.51
N PHE A 96 0.36 -4.25 13.92
CA PHE A 96 1.53 -5.14 13.89
C PHE A 96 2.10 -5.43 15.30
N GLU A 97 2.01 -4.48 16.22
CA GLU A 97 2.45 -4.66 17.61
C GLU A 97 1.56 -5.66 18.35
N GLN A 98 0.25 -5.68 18.04
CA GLN A 98 -0.68 -6.67 18.57
C GLN A 98 -0.45 -8.05 17.97
N THR A 99 -0.30 -8.12 16.63
CA THR A 99 -0.16 -9.38 15.89
C THR A 99 1.19 -10.03 16.09
N CYS A 100 2.27 -9.23 16.05
CA CYS A 100 3.66 -9.72 16.06
C CYS A 100 4.40 -9.40 17.36
N GLY A 101 3.74 -8.83 18.36
CA GLY A 101 4.37 -8.39 19.61
C GLY A 101 5.34 -9.38 20.24
N PRO A 102 4.96 -10.68 20.40
CA PRO A 102 5.86 -11.72 20.94
C PRO A 102 7.05 -12.06 20.04
N ALA A 103 6.93 -11.84 18.72
CA ALA A 103 7.96 -12.16 17.72
C ALA A 103 8.87 -10.97 17.40
N LEU A 104 8.59 -9.78 17.92
CA LEU A 104 9.40 -8.57 17.67
C LEU A 104 10.79 -8.70 18.31
N HIS A 105 11.82 -8.52 17.52
CA HIS A 105 13.21 -8.43 17.97
C HIS A 105 13.48 -7.05 18.60
N ARG A 106 12.97 -6.81 19.81
CA ARG A 106 13.02 -5.51 20.52
C ARG A 106 14.44 -5.01 20.81
N THR A 107 15.45 -5.86 20.69
CA THR A 107 16.86 -5.45 20.76
C THR A 107 17.34 -4.75 19.49
N LEU A 108 16.67 -4.99 18.35
CA LEU A 108 16.96 -4.33 17.07
C LEU A 108 16.08 -3.10 16.89
N VAL A 109 14.79 -3.27 17.06
CA VAL A 109 13.79 -2.19 16.94
C VAL A 109 12.71 -2.40 17.99
N ASP A 110 12.53 -1.42 18.87
CA ASP A 110 11.46 -1.45 19.87
C ASP A 110 10.49 -0.29 19.66
N PRO A 111 9.34 -0.54 19.03
CA PRO A 111 8.34 0.48 18.74
C PRO A 111 7.83 1.21 20.00
N ALA A 112 7.82 0.52 21.15
CA ALA A 112 7.40 1.13 22.41
C ALA A 112 8.35 2.24 22.92
N LYS A 113 9.58 2.28 22.41
CA LYS A 113 10.58 3.30 22.76
C LYS A 113 10.68 4.41 21.71
N MET A 114 9.95 4.29 20.62
CA MET A 114 9.94 5.29 19.55
C MET A 114 8.93 6.41 19.84
N PRO A 115 9.18 7.65 19.37
CA PRO A 115 8.18 8.71 19.38
C PRO A 115 6.93 8.24 18.62
N ARG A 116 5.82 8.11 19.32
CA ARG A 116 4.60 7.50 18.81
C ARG A 116 3.98 8.32 17.67
N ASP A 117 4.16 9.62 17.67
CA ASP A 117 3.72 10.56 16.64
C ASP A 117 4.58 10.50 15.35
N ARG A 118 5.67 9.72 15.35
CA ARG A 118 6.61 9.58 14.23
C ARG A 118 6.65 8.18 13.64
N ILE A 119 5.79 7.29 14.12
CA ILE A 119 5.69 5.93 13.59
C ILE A 119 4.31 5.68 12.97
N ALA A 120 4.25 4.80 11.98
CA ALA A 120 3.00 4.36 11.39
C ALA A 120 3.12 2.95 10.82
N GLU A 121 1.98 2.30 10.58
CA GLU A 121 1.91 1.00 9.93
C GLU A 121 1.37 1.13 8.51
N VAL A 122 2.10 0.59 7.54
CA VAL A 122 1.64 0.43 6.16
C VAL A 122 0.87 -0.88 6.05
N SER A 123 -0.37 -0.82 5.58
CA SER A 123 -1.24 -1.98 5.46
C SER A 123 -2.22 -1.84 4.29
N ARG A 124 -3.02 -2.88 4.05
CA ARG A 124 -4.10 -2.87 3.04
C ARG A 124 -3.64 -2.41 1.65
N LEU A 125 -2.42 -2.81 1.24
CA LEU A 125 -1.95 -2.61 -0.12
C LEU A 125 -2.73 -3.52 -1.06
N ALA A 126 -3.49 -2.94 -1.97
CA ALA A 126 -4.37 -3.64 -2.89
C ALA A 126 -4.33 -3.04 -4.29
N ILE A 127 -4.29 -3.89 -5.30
CA ILE A 127 -4.38 -3.51 -6.72
C ILE A 127 -5.47 -4.38 -7.35
N VAL A 128 -6.41 -3.78 -8.09
CA VAL A 128 -7.54 -4.50 -8.70
C VAL A 128 -7.06 -5.59 -9.66
N GLY A 129 -7.81 -6.70 -9.71
CA GLY A 129 -7.41 -7.94 -10.36
C GLY A 129 -6.96 -7.81 -11.80
N GLN A 130 -7.60 -6.94 -12.60
CA GLN A 130 -7.23 -6.71 -14.01
C GLN A 130 -5.83 -6.14 -14.22
N TYR A 131 -5.28 -5.43 -13.23
CA TYR A 131 -3.92 -4.87 -13.24
C TYR A 131 -2.91 -5.74 -12.49
N ARG A 132 -3.39 -6.73 -11.72
CA ARG A 132 -2.58 -7.62 -10.87
C ARG A 132 -2.31 -8.97 -11.52
N ARG A 133 -3.24 -9.46 -12.35
CA ARG A 133 -3.23 -10.84 -12.81
C ARG A 133 -2.59 -10.98 -14.19
N ARG A 134 -1.58 -11.83 -14.29
CA ARG A 134 -1.34 -12.61 -15.49
C ARG A 134 -2.30 -13.82 -15.49
N ARG A 135 -2.62 -14.38 -16.67
CA ARG A 135 -3.44 -15.61 -16.77
C ARG A 135 -2.81 -16.70 -15.89
N GLY A 136 -3.47 -17.05 -14.78
CA GLY A 136 -3.05 -18.13 -13.87
C GLY A 136 -2.64 -17.73 -12.44
N GLU A 137 -2.48 -16.45 -12.11
CA GLU A 137 -2.09 -16.00 -10.76
C GLU A 137 -3.30 -15.51 -9.95
N LYS A 138 -3.55 -16.17 -8.78
CA LYS A 138 -4.73 -15.87 -7.95
C LYS A 138 -4.43 -15.47 -6.49
N HIS A 139 -3.17 -15.29 -6.04
CA HIS A 139 -2.92 -15.51 -4.62
C HIS A 139 -2.33 -14.36 -3.79
N THR A 140 -2.14 -13.14 -4.31
CA THR A 140 -1.61 -12.03 -3.50
C THR A 140 -2.30 -10.70 -3.80
N PRO A 141 -2.54 -9.82 -2.78
CA PRO A 141 -3.18 -8.52 -2.99
C PRO A 141 -2.34 -7.56 -3.83
N ALA A 142 -1.04 -7.77 -3.86
CA ALA A 142 -0.08 -6.96 -4.60
C ALA A 142 0.42 -7.59 -5.90
N GLY A 143 0.08 -8.85 -6.20
CA GLY A 143 0.62 -9.59 -7.36
C GLY A 143 2.09 -10.03 -7.20
N SER A 144 2.69 -10.55 -8.26
CA SER A 144 4.07 -11.05 -8.26
C SER A 144 5.02 -10.08 -8.95
N VAL A 145 6.14 -9.77 -8.32
CA VAL A 145 7.19 -8.87 -8.87
C VAL A 145 8.09 -9.59 -9.88
N GLN A 146 8.04 -10.93 -9.95
CA GLN A 146 9.09 -11.75 -10.59
C GLN A 146 9.04 -11.84 -12.12
N ASP A 147 8.01 -11.34 -12.80
CA ASP A 147 7.84 -11.61 -14.23
C ASP A 147 7.91 -10.36 -15.10
N SER A 148 9.10 -9.80 -15.19
CA SER A 148 9.44 -8.77 -16.21
C SER A 148 10.12 -9.42 -17.39
N GLU A 149 9.39 -10.18 -18.24
CA GLU A 149 9.92 -10.51 -19.56
C GLU A 149 9.91 -9.26 -20.45
N PRO A 150 11.03 -8.94 -21.12
CA PRO A 150 11.10 -7.82 -22.04
C PRO A 150 10.43 -8.19 -23.37
N GLY A 151 9.19 -7.78 -23.61
CA GLY A 151 8.55 -8.11 -24.87
C GLY A 151 7.21 -7.49 -25.22
N ASN A 152 6.52 -6.86 -24.29
CA ASN A 152 5.25 -6.20 -24.62
C ASN A 152 5.20 -4.78 -24.05
N THR A 153 5.40 -3.79 -24.92
CA THR A 153 5.58 -2.38 -24.59
C THR A 153 4.26 -1.60 -24.37
N GLU A 154 3.10 -2.25 -24.48
CA GLU A 154 1.80 -1.55 -24.46
C GLU A 154 1.05 -1.58 -23.14
N GLN A 155 1.46 -2.38 -22.14
CA GLN A 155 0.85 -2.35 -20.82
C GLN A 155 1.88 -1.95 -19.77
N PRO A 156 1.57 -0.92 -18.94
CA PRO A 156 2.46 -0.51 -17.85
C PRO A 156 2.64 -1.70 -16.91
N ARG A 157 3.89 -2.02 -16.62
CA ARG A 157 4.27 -3.20 -15.84
C ARG A 157 3.72 -3.09 -14.43
N PHE A 158 3.13 -4.16 -13.96
CA PHE A 158 2.57 -4.29 -12.61
C PHE A 158 3.53 -3.85 -11.49
N ALA A 159 4.83 -4.15 -11.61
CA ALA A 159 5.86 -3.71 -10.66
C ALA A 159 5.86 -2.18 -10.43
N TRP A 160 5.52 -1.40 -11.44
CA TRP A 160 5.44 0.05 -11.34
C TRP A 160 4.29 0.55 -10.48
N LEU A 161 3.15 -0.17 -10.44
CA LEU A 161 2.02 0.19 -9.59
C LEU A 161 2.36 0.00 -8.11
N LEU A 162 3.04 -1.08 -7.78
CA LEU A 162 3.51 -1.36 -6.43
C LEU A 162 4.51 -0.30 -5.96
N ILE A 163 5.53 -0.02 -6.78
CA ILE A 163 6.51 1.04 -6.50
C ILE A 163 5.80 2.38 -6.34
N GLY A 164 4.85 2.69 -7.22
CA GLY A 164 4.07 3.91 -7.15
C GLY A 164 3.32 4.07 -5.83
N LEU A 165 2.66 3.00 -5.33
CA LEU A 165 1.98 3.03 -4.04
C LEU A 165 2.95 3.27 -2.89
N TYR A 166 4.11 2.62 -2.87
CA TYR A 166 5.13 2.87 -1.85
C TYR A 166 5.67 4.30 -1.90
N MET A 167 5.95 4.83 -3.10
CA MET A 167 6.38 6.22 -3.25
C MET A 167 5.32 7.20 -2.74
N GLY A 168 4.03 6.92 -3.00
CA GLY A 168 2.92 7.69 -2.46
C GLY A 168 2.86 7.65 -0.93
N VAL A 169 3.02 6.46 -0.34
CA VAL A 169 3.10 6.31 1.14
C VAL A 169 4.27 7.09 1.72
N PHE A 170 5.46 7.01 1.14
CA PHE A 170 6.63 7.75 1.62
C PHE A 170 6.42 9.27 1.52
N ALA A 171 5.79 9.74 0.44
CA ALA A 171 5.47 11.17 0.30
C ALA A 171 4.45 11.64 1.34
N ILE A 172 3.42 10.84 1.63
CA ILE A 172 2.43 11.12 2.68
C ILE A 172 3.12 11.10 4.04
N ALA A 173 3.92 10.07 4.34
CA ALA A 173 4.65 9.93 5.60
C ALA A 173 5.56 11.15 5.87
N ALA A 174 6.34 11.56 4.87
CA ALA A 174 7.22 12.72 4.98
C ALA A 174 6.45 14.02 5.28
N ARG A 175 5.28 14.23 4.66
CA ARG A 175 4.41 15.39 4.92
C ARG A 175 3.81 15.40 6.33
N HIS A 176 3.66 14.23 6.94
CA HIS A 176 3.13 14.06 8.30
C HIS A 176 4.23 13.94 9.35
N GLY A 177 5.51 14.10 8.99
CA GLY A 177 6.63 14.01 9.90
C GLY A 177 6.91 12.62 10.44
N LEU A 178 6.43 11.57 9.74
CA LEU A 178 6.67 10.18 10.12
C LEU A 178 8.07 9.76 9.72
N GLU A 179 8.80 9.15 10.65
CA GLU A 179 10.20 8.76 10.47
C GLU A 179 10.36 7.25 10.29
N HIS A 180 9.42 6.46 10.83
CA HIS A 180 9.50 5.01 10.78
C HIS A 180 8.18 4.41 10.32
N LEU A 181 8.26 3.56 9.30
CA LEU A 181 7.12 2.83 8.77
C LEU A 181 7.31 1.34 9.01
N PHE A 182 6.31 0.72 9.61
CA PHE A 182 6.25 -0.72 9.83
C PHE A 182 5.34 -1.36 8.79
N LEU A 183 5.77 -2.49 8.25
CA LEU A 183 5.03 -3.22 7.23
C LEU A 183 5.08 -4.71 7.55
N LEU A 184 3.93 -5.35 7.67
CA LEU A 184 3.81 -6.80 7.63
C LEU A 184 3.73 -7.25 6.16
N SER A 185 4.68 -8.05 5.74
CA SER A 185 4.83 -8.45 4.35
C SER A 185 5.09 -9.94 4.24
N GLU A 186 4.64 -10.53 3.14
CA GLU A 186 5.04 -11.88 2.78
C GLU A 186 6.56 -11.94 2.54
N PRO A 187 7.23 -13.09 2.86
CA PRO A 187 8.68 -13.22 2.68
C PRO A 187 9.17 -12.95 1.25
N ARG A 188 8.30 -13.14 0.26
CA ARG A 188 8.62 -12.84 -1.14
C ARG A 188 8.75 -11.32 -1.38
N LEU A 189 7.80 -10.54 -0.87
CA LEU A 189 7.81 -9.10 -1.01
C LEU A 189 8.94 -8.47 -0.19
N ALA A 190 9.19 -8.96 1.03
CA ALA A 190 10.28 -8.49 1.89
C ALA A 190 11.66 -8.58 1.21
N ARG A 191 11.89 -9.61 0.39
CA ARG A 191 13.16 -9.77 -0.36
C ARG A 191 13.40 -8.72 -1.44
N HIS A 192 12.37 -8.04 -1.90
CA HIS A 192 12.49 -6.96 -2.89
C HIS A 192 12.62 -5.56 -2.27
N LEU A 193 12.41 -5.46 -0.95
CA LEU A 193 12.53 -4.20 -0.19
C LEU A 193 13.91 -4.05 0.49
N ASN A 194 14.74 -5.11 0.49
CA ASN A 194 16.12 -5.12 0.94
C ASN A 194 17.08 -4.97 -0.25
#